data_bfb0f5325392b394304bb9d96efded0a
#
_entry.id   bfb0f5325392b394304bb9d96efded0a
#
_cell.length_a   1.000
_cell.length_b   1.000
_cell.length_c   1.000
_cell.angle_alpha   90.00
_cell.angle_beta   90.00
_cell.angle_gamma   90.00
#
_symmetry.space_group_name_H-M   'P 1'
#
loop_
_entity.id
_entity.type
_entity.pdbx_description
1 polymer ?
#
loop_
_entity_poly.entity_id
_entity_poly.type
_entity_poly.pdbx_seq_one_letter_code
_entity_poly.pdbx_strand_id
1 'polypeptide(L)'
;MPHQLLRFLFVTALMMVVASCASTPDASAGRFESRTITVEGQTSRYQVFVPAAAARSPGPLPVVLFLHGSGERGRDGNKQTKAGLGPYLREHADSFPALVVLPQVPNREEWSGRNNRIALAALDAAMAEFGADPSRQYLTGMSMGGYGSWNIALDTPDRFAAIVPVCGAVLAPREERGSLFVEAVAHEADPYAVMARRLKQVPIWMFHGAQDDVVRPDDDRRLKAAFKAAGARDVRYTEYPEGNHNAWDATYADRTMWEWLFAQKR
;
A
#
# COMPACT_ATOMS: atom_id res chain seq x y z
N MET A 1 69.95 -6.14 59.76
CA MET A 1 69.13 -5.36 58.79
C MET A 1 68.54 -6.33 57.76
N PRO A 2 67.26 -6.66 57.79
CA PRO A 2 66.69 -7.60 56.85
C PRO A 2 66.07 -6.87 55.68
N HIS A 3 66.30 -7.33 54.46
CA HIS A 3 65.71 -6.92 53.21
C HIS A 3 64.31 -7.45 53.10
N GLN A 4 63.31 -6.54 52.89
CA GLN A 4 61.99 -6.89 52.54
C GLN A 4 61.85 -7.01 50.97
N LEU A 5 61.56 -8.23 50.52
CA LEU A 5 61.14 -8.47 49.10
C LEU A 5 59.67 -8.13 48.91
N LEU A 6 59.41 -7.13 48.11
CA LEU A 6 58.04 -6.74 47.66
C LEU A 6 57.64 -7.64 46.49
N ARG A 7 56.63 -8.52 46.69
CA ARG A 7 56.02 -9.35 45.63
C ARG A 7 54.91 -8.58 44.96
N PHE A 8 55.15 -8.21 43.74
CA PHE A 8 54.04 -7.69 42.86
C PHE A 8 53.20 -8.87 42.33
N LEU A 9 51.92 -8.90 42.71
CA LEU A 9 50.91 -9.78 42.10
C LEU A 9 50.36 -9.07 40.83
N PHE A 10 50.67 -9.64 39.67
CA PHE A 10 49.98 -9.27 38.42
C PHE A 10 48.65 -10.00 38.38
N VAL A 11 47.54 -9.25 38.50
CA VAL A 11 46.19 -9.73 38.21
C VAL A 11 45.90 -9.50 36.73
N THR A 12 45.98 -10.55 35.93
CA THR A 12 45.55 -10.54 34.53
C THR A 12 44.03 -10.65 34.48
N ALA A 13 43.35 -9.53 34.19
CA ALA A 13 41.94 -9.52 33.93
C ALA A 13 41.70 -10.07 32.51
N LEU A 14 41.11 -11.26 32.41
CA LEU A 14 40.65 -11.88 31.17
C LEU A 14 39.32 -11.23 30.76
N MET A 15 39.34 -10.28 29.81
CA MET A 15 38.14 -9.75 29.20
C MET A 15 37.52 -10.81 28.28
N MET A 16 36.43 -11.43 28.71
CA MET A 16 35.57 -12.20 27.82
C MET A 16 34.80 -11.24 26.89
N VAL A 17 35.20 -11.18 25.64
CA VAL A 17 34.39 -10.55 24.58
C VAL A 17 33.25 -11.49 24.27
N VAL A 18 32.06 -11.16 24.79
CA VAL A 18 30.79 -11.80 24.37
C VAL A 18 30.48 -11.28 23.00
N ALA A 19 30.81 -12.02 21.96
CA ALA A 19 30.36 -11.77 20.63
C ALA A 19 28.84 -12.03 20.59
N SER A 20 28.02 -10.97 20.63
CA SER A 20 26.60 -11.03 20.35
C SER A 20 26.45 -11.38 18.88
N CYS A 21 26.12 -12.62 18.55
CA CYS A 21 25.66 -13.01 17.23
C CYS A 21 24.32 -12.34 17.01
N ALA A 22 24.33 -11.13 16.47
CA ALA A 22 23.15 -10.60 15.80
C ALA A 22 22.88 -11.52 14.61
N SER A 23 21.82 -12.32 14.69
CA SER A 23 21.35 -13.12 13.56
C SER A 23 21.06 -12.15 12.41
N THR A 24 21.82 -12.25 11.32
CA THR A 24 21.48 -11.57 10.06
C THR A 24 20.06 -12.00 9.68
N PRO A 25 19.15 -11.04 9.35
CA PRO A 25 17.81 -11.40 8.88
C PRO A 25 17.95 -12.40 7.73
N ASP A 26 17.16 -13.46 7.78
CA ASP A 26 17.11 -14.44 6.68
C ASP A 26 16.71 -13.72 5.39
N ALA A 27 17.66 -13.55 4.48
CA ALA A 27 17.47 -12.89 3.20
C ALA A 27 16.62 -13.73 2.22
N SER A 28 16.20 -14.95 2.63
CA SER A 28 15.42 -15.86 1.81
C SER A 28 13.93 -15.53 1.76
N ALA A 29 13.39 -14.81 2.76
CA ALA A 29 11.99 -14.42 2.83
C ALA A 29 11.81 -12.89 2.76
N GLY A 30 10.66 -12.47 2.21
CA GLY A 30 10.26 -11.06 2.26
C GLY A 30 9.95 -10.63 3.69
N ARG A 31 10.17 -9.35 3.99
CA ARG A 31 10.02 -8.81 5.34
C ARG A 31 9.40 -7.41 5.35
N PHE A 32 8.76 -7.06 6.45
CA PHE A 32 8.29 -5.70 6.69
C PHE A 32 9.36 -4.87 7.39
N GLU A 33 9.59 -3.68 6.89
CA GLU A 33 10.51 -2.70 7.45
C GLU A 33 9.78 -1.40 7.77
N SER A 34 9.93 -0.92 9.01
CA SER A 34 9.32 0.35 9.44
C SER A 34 10.14 1.55 8.96
N ARG A 35 9.45 2.58 8.48
CA ARG A 35 10.03 3.86 8.06
C ARG A 35 9.21 5.03 8.61
N THR A 36 9.78 6.21 8.53
CA THR A 36 9.10 7.48 8.81
C THR A 36 9.30 8.45 7.66
N ILE A 37 8.32 9.30 7.45
CA ILE A 37 8.38 10.40 6.47
C ILE A 37 7.80 11.66 7.10
N THR A 38 8.39 12.81 6.82
CA THR A 38 7.87 14.11 7.27
C THR A 38 7.43 14.92 6.05
N VAL A 39 6.14 15.27 6.03
CA VAL A 39 5.52 16.09 4.99
C VAL A 39 4.78 17.23 5.65
N GLU A 40 5.03 18.46 5.25
CA GLU A 40 4.39 19.67 5.80
C GLU A 40 4.45 19.73 7.34
N GLY A 41 5.59 19.35 7.92
CA GLY A 41 5.80 19.33 9.37
C GLY A 41 5.16 18.17 10.14
N GLN A 42 4.41 17.30 9.46
CA GLN A 42 3.85 16.08 10.06
C GLN A 42 4.74 14.87 9.79
N THR A 43 5.22 14.24 10.86
CA THR A 43 5.92 12.95 10.78
C THR A 43 4.92 11.81 10.86
N SER A 44 4.97 10.92 9.87
CA SER A 44 4.10 9.74 9.75
C SER A 44 4.94 8.47 9.62
N ARG A 45 4.45 7.37 10.19
CA ARG A 45 5.05 6.05 10.06
C ARG A 45 4.44 5.31 8.89
N TYR A 46 5.25 4.53 8.21
CA TYR A 46 4.79 3.59 7.18
C TYR A 46 5.60 2.30 7.22
N GLN A 47 5.08 1.26 6.61
CA GLN A 47 5.78 0.00 6.41
C GLN A 47 6.17 -0.15 4.95
N VAL A 48 7.32 -0.77 4.72
CA VAL A 48 7.72 -1.27 3.40
C VAL A 48 7.85 -2.78 3.51
N PHE A 49 7.11 -3.51 2.69
CA PHE A 49 7.40 -4.91 2.46
C PHE A 49 8.48 -5.02 1.40
N VAL A 50 9.62 -5.57 1.80
CA VAL A 50 10.77 -5.82 0.93
C VAL A 50 10.75 -7.27 0.52
N PRO A 51 10.54 -7.59 -0.78
CA PRO A 51 10.42 -8.97 -1.22
C PRO A 51 11.77 -9.71 -1.17
N ALA A 52 11.73 -11.03 -1.02
CA ALA A 52 12.93 -11.86 -1.09
C ALA A 52 13.70 -11.69 -2.41
N ALA A 53 13.00 -11.35 -3.48
CA ALA A 53 13.59 -11.05 -4.80
C ALA A 53 14.57 -9.87 -4.77
N ALA A 54 14.43 -8.91 -3.84
CA ALA A 54 15.34 -7.77 -3.70
C ALA A 54 16.79 -8.20 -3.42
N ALA A 55 16.98 -9.33 -2.74
CA ALA A 55 18.31 -9.89 -2.46
C ALA A 55 18.82 -10.80 -3.59
N ARG A 56 17.92 -11.28 -4.46
CA ARG A 56 18.23 -12.33 -5.45
C ARG A 56 18.35 -11.83 -6.90
N SER A 57 17.77 -10.69 -7.21
CA SER A 57 17.73 -10.15 -8.59
C SER A 57 18.32 -8.74 -8.64
N PRO A 58 19.37 -8.52 -9.44
CA PRO A 58 20.02 -7.19 -9.57
C PRO A 58 19.26 -6.26 -10.52
N GLY A 59 17.95 -6.14 -10.43
CA GLY A 59 17.15 -5.28 -11.31
C GLY A 59 16.13 -4.44 -10.54
N PRO A 60 15.65 -3.33 -11.13
CA PRO A 60 14.62 -2.51 -10.49
C PRO A 60 13.34 -3.29 -10.24
N LEU A 61 12.84 -3.26 -9.02
CA LEU A 61 11.65 -4.00 -8.59
C LEU A 61 10.36 -3.22 -8.92
N PRO A 62 9.26 -3.91 -9.25
CA PRO A 62 7.96 -3.27 -9.26
C PRO A 62 7.59 -2.81 -7.85
N VAL A 63 6.77 -1.77 -7.75
CA VAL A 63 6.32 -1.23 -6.46
C VAL A 63 4.81 -1.05 -6.44
N VAL A 64 4.18 -1.43 -5.34
CA VAL A 64 2.75 -1.27 -5.07
C VAL A 64 2.56 -0.29 -3.92
N LEU A 65 1.77 0.76 -4.11
CA LEU A 65 1.25 1.58 -3.04
C LEU A 65 -0.09 0.97 -2.57
N PHE A 66 -0.15 0.55 -1.30
CA PHE A 66 -1.35 -0.01 -0.69
C PHE A 66 -1.97 0.96 0.31
N LEU A 67 -3.25 1.27 0.14
CA LEU A 67 -4.04 2.14 1.01
C LEU A 67 -5.03 1.30 1.84
N HIS A 68 -4.89 1.36 3.15
CA HIS A 68 -5.70 0.59 4.09
C HIS A 68 -7.13 1.13 4.27
N GLY A 69 -8.01 0.34 4.87
CA GLY A 69 -9.38 0.71 5.22
C GLY A 69 -9.47 1.54 6.50
N SER A 70 -10.70 1.90 6.88
CA SER A 70 -10.95 2.74 8.07
C SER A 70 -10.54 2.10 9.38
N GLY A 71 -10.53 0.76 9.46
CA GLY A 71 -10.19 -0.01 10.66
C GLY A 71 -8.71 0.07 11.04
N GLU A 72 -7.84 0.34 10.07
CA GLU A 72 -6.39 0.32 10.21
C GLU A 72 -5.79 1.71 10.49
N ARG A 73 -6.65 2.72 10.65
CA ARG A 73 -6.22 4.06 11.08
C ARG A 73 -5.43 4.02 12.38
N GLY A 74 -4.47 4.92 12.52
CA GLY A 74 -3.65 5.02 13.72
C GLY A 74 -2.40 5.85 13.49
N ARG A 75 -1.48 5.75 14.45
CA ARG A 75 -0.13 6.35 14.39
C ARG A 75 0.94 5.36 14.86
N ASP A 76 0.56 4.09 15.05
CA ASP A 76 1.45 3.04 15.54
C ASP A 76 2.42 2.54 14.45
N GLY A 77 2.09 2.79 13.17
CA GLY A 77 2.89 2.35 12.03
C GLY A 77 2.82 0.83 11.78
N ASN A 78 1.80 0.13 12.31
CA ASN A 78 1.69 -1.32 12.22
C ASN A 78 0.28 -1.81 11.87
N LYS A 79 -0.78 -1.16 12.34
CA LYS A 79 -2.18 -1.58 12.09
C LYS A 79 -2.49 -1.77 10.60
N GLN A 80 -1.98 -0.91 9.74
CA GLN A 80 -2.17 -0.96 8.29
C GLN A 80 -1.67 -2.26 7.63
N THR A 81 -0.92 -3.08 8.36
CA THR A 81 -0.47 -4.40 7.89
C THR A 81 -1.33 -5.56 8.39
N LYS A 82 -2.41 -5.30 9.13
CA LYS A 82 -3.18 -6.35 9.81
C LYS A 82 -4.39 -6.85 9.02
N ALA A 83 -4.82 -6.08 8.01
CA ALA A 83 -5.91 -6.45 7.11
C ALA A 83 -5.51 -6.20 5.65
N GLY A 84 -6.32 -6.68 4.74
CA GLY A 84 -6.12 -6.52 3.29
C GLY A 84 -4.83 -7.17 2.81
N LEU A 85 -3.96 -6.39 2.17
CA LEU A 85 -2.74 -6.92 1.54
C LEU A 85 -1.70 -7.44 2.56
N GLY A 86 -1.69 -6.91 3.80
CA GLY A 86 -0.66 -7.29 4.78
C GLY A 86 -0.63 -8.76 5.16
N PRO A 87 -1.75 -9.44 5.49
CA PRO A 87 -1.81 -10.89 5.70
C PRO A 87 -1.34 -11.68 4.48
N TYR A 88 -1.81 -11.34 3.29
CA TYR A 88 -1.39 -11.97 2.03
C TYR A 88 0.12 -11.91 1.83
N LEU A 89 0.76 -10.77 2.09
CA LEU A 89 2.21 -10.61 1.97
C LEU A 89 2.99 -11.50 2.96
N ARG A 90 2.45 -11.74 4.16
CA ARG A 90 3.08 -12.66 5.14
C ARG A 90 3.02 -14.10 4.69
N GLU A 91 1.88 -14.51 4.14
CA GLU A 91 1.67 -15.86 3.61
C GLU A 91 2.52 -16.12 2.37
N HIS A 92 2.77 -15.09 1.55
CA HIS A 92 3.52 -15.19 0.29
C HIS A 92 4.90 -14.51 0.36
N ALA A 93 5.50 -14.41 1.57
CA ALA A 93 6.74 -13.65 1.78
C ALA A 93 7.90 -14.12 0.89
N ASP A 94 7.97 -15.41 0.57
CA ASP A 94 9.05 -15.98 -0.23
C ASP A 94 8.89 -15.78 -1.73
N SER A 95 7.67 -15.50 -2.20
CA SER A 95 7.30 -15.50 -3.62
C SER A 95 6.75 -14.19 -4.16
N PHE A 96 6.28 -13.28 -3.29
CA PHE A 96 5.73 -12.01 -3.78
C PHE A 96 6.82 -11.15 -4.43
N PRO A 97 6.63 -10.66 -5.68
CA PRO A 97 7.75 -10.16 -6.49
C PRO A 97 8.01 -8.67 -6.36
N ALA A 98 7.19 -7.92 -5.61
CA ALA A 98 7.20 -6.45 -5.61
C ALA A 98 7.48 -5.86 -4.23
N LEU A 99 8.06 -4.66 -4.19
CA LEU A 99 8.00 -3.78 -3.04
C LEU A 99 6.55 -3.40 -2.76
N VAL A 100 6.16 -3.29 -1.48
CA VAL A 100 4.85 -2.72 -1.13
C VAL A 100 5.02 -1.64 -0.08
N VAL A 101 4.49 -0.46 -0.36
CA VAL A 101 4.51 0.68 0.56
C VAL A 101 3.14 0.80 1.20
N LEU A 102 3.10 0.73 2.54
CA LEU A 102 1.89 0.73 3.35
C LEU A 102 1.92 1.93 4.32
N PRO A 103 1.52 3.13 3.90
CA PRO A 103 1.39 4.28 4.78
C PRO A 103 0.18 4.11 5.71
N GLN A 104 0.11 4.94 6.78
CA GLN A 104 -0.98 4.89 7.75
C GLN A 104 -1.62 6.27 7.93
N VAL A 105 -2.94 6.33 7.80
CA VAL A 105 -3.76 7.51 8.06
C VAL A 105 -4.06 7.62 9.55
N PRO A 106 -3.94 8.81 10.17
CA PRO A 106 -4.33 9.04 11.55
C PRO A 106 -5.82 8.74 11.82
N ASN A 107 -6.16 8.53 13.10
CA ASN A 107 -7.55 8.37 13.51
C ASN A 107 -8.39 9.57 13.08
N ARG A 108 -9.61 9.31 12.63
CA ARG A 108 -10.62 10.31 12.19
C ARG A 108 -10.23 11.10 10.93
N GLU A 109 -9.18 10.70 10.22
CA GLU A 109 -8.82 11.27 8.94
C GLU A 109 -9.09 10.27 7.80
N GLU A 110 -9.11 10.75 6.55
CA GLU A 110 -9.37 9.98 5.34
C GLU A 110 -8.14 10.01 4.41
N TRP A 111 -8.15 9.19 3.36
CA TRP A 111 -7.20 9.28 2.26
C TRP A 111 -7.55 10.47 1.34
N SER A 112 -7.18 11.66 1.78
CA SER A 112 -7.42 12.92 1.08
C SER A 112 -6.33 13.94 1.41
N GLY A 113 -6.20 14.99 0.62
CA GLY A 113 -5.34 16.13 0.90
C GLY A 113 -3.93 15.74 1.35
N ARG A 114 -3.55 16.10 2.58
CA ARG A 114 -2.21 15.84 3.15
C ARG A 114 -1.89 14.35 3.23
N ASN A 115 -2.85 13.49 3.59
CA ASN A 115 -2.59 12.06 3.73
C ASN A 115 -2.24 11.40 2.39
N ASN A 116 -2.82 11.86 1.28
CA ASN A 116 -2.42 11.45 -0.06
C ASN A 116 -0.99 11.89 -0.39
N ARG A 117 -0.62 13.14 -0.03
CA ARG A 117 0.76 13.61 -0.22
C ARG A 117 1.77 12.84 0.64
N ILE A 118 1.41 12.47 1.86
CA ILE A 118 2.23 11.60 2.72
C ILE A 118 2.40 10.21 2.09
N ALA A 119 1.32 9.62 1.55
CA ALA A 119 1.38 8.32 0.89
C ALA A 119 2.29 8.35 -0.35
N LEU A 120 2.17 9.39 -1.18
CA LEU A 120 3.01 9.58 -2.35
C LEU A 120 4.47 9.84 -1.98
N ALA A 121 4.75 10.64 -0.96
CA ALA A 121 6.11 10.89 -0.46
C ALA A 121 6.74 9.61 0.13
N ALA A 122 5.96 8.77 0.83
CA ALA A 122 6.42 7.48 1.31
C ALA A 122 6.76 6.52 0.15
N LEU A 123 5.94 6.53 -0.91
CA LEU A 123 6.22 5.79 -2.13
C LEU A 123 7.53 6.25 -2.78
N ASP A 124 7.72 7.57 -2.95
CA ASP A 124 8.94 8.14 -3.56
C ASP A 124 10.19 7.80 -2.75
N ALA A 125 10.11 7.91 -1.42
CA ALA A 125 11.21 7.57 -0.52
C ALA A 125 11.58 6.08 -0.61
N ALA A 126 10.60 5.19 -0.61
CA ALA A 126 10.83 3.76 -0.75
C ALA A 126 11.39 3.40 -2.13
N MET A 127 10.89 4.03 -3.19
CA MET A 127 11.42 3.83 -4.55
C MET A 127 12.89 4.24 -4.65
N ALA A 128 13.26 5.36 -4.06
CA ALA A 128 14.64 5.84 -4.05
C ALA A 128 15.55 4.93 -3.21
N GLU A 129 15.08 4.47 -2.04
CA GLU A 129 15.85 3.62 -1.13
C GLU A 129 16.12 2.22 -1.72
N PHE A 130 15.10 1.60 -2.34
CA PHE A 130 15.17 0.22 -2.82
C PHE A 130 15.38 0.09 -4.34
N GLY A 131 15.54 1.18 -5.08
CA GLY A 131 15.79 1.16 -6.52
C GLY A 131 14.62 0.59 -7.31
N ALA A 132 13.38 1.02 -7.04
CA ALA A 132 12.20 0.54 -7.74
C ALA A 132 12.11 1.04 -9.18
N ASP A 133 11.44 0.25 -10.05
CA ASP A 133 11.20 0.60 -11.45
C ASP A 133 10.14 1.71 -11.58
N PRO A 134 10.48 2.91 -12.05
CA PRO A 134 9.52 4.00 -12.17
C PRO A 134 8.43 3.74 -13.21
N SER A 135 8.61 2.78 -14.10
CA SER A 135 7.59 2.38 -15.08
C SER A 135 6.62 1.31 -14.57
N ARG A 136 6.90 0.71 -13.40
CA ARG A 136 6.10 -0.36 -12.78
C ARG A 136 5.64 0.04 -11.38
N GLN A 137 4.96 1.18 -11.29
CA GLN A 137 4.29 1.66 -10.07
C GLN A 137 2.82 1.29 -10.14
N TYR A 138 2.29 0.67 -9.11
CA TYR A 138 0.90 0.26 -9.02
C TYR A 138 0.23 0.82 -7.78
N LEU A 139 -1.08 1.02 -7.84
CA LEU A 139 -1.87 1.54 -6.75
C LEU A 139 -3.04 0.61 -6.45
N THR A 140 -3.21 0.24 -5.20
CA THR A 140 -4.38 -0.49 -4.71
C THR A 140 -4.79 -0.02 -3.33
N GLY A 141 -6.03 -0.25 -2.98
CA GLY A 141 -6.54 0.08 -1.65
C GLY A 141 -7.93 -0.50 -1.43
N MET A 142 -8.27 -0.77 -0.17
CA MET A 142 -9.53 -1.38 0.20
C MET A 142 -10.43 -0.40 0.96
N SER A 143 -11.75 -0.44 0.72
CA SER A 143 -12.73 0.38 1.45
C SER A 143 -12.36 1.87 1.39
N MET A 144 -12.10 2.53 2.52
CA MET A 144 -11.54 3.87 2.58
C MET A 144 -10.32 4.05 1.65
N GLY A 145 -9.44 3.04 1.57
CA GLY A 145 -8.30 3.02 0.65
C GLY A 145 -8.70 2.89 -0.81
N GLY A 146 -9.85 2.31 -1.13
CA GLY A 146 -10.43 2.32 -2.46
C GLY A 146 -10.81 3.73 -2.92
N TYR A 147 -11.45 4.53 -2.04
CA TYR A 147 -11.68 5.97 -2.28
C TYR A 147 -10.35 6.73 -2.44
N GLY A 148 -9.38 6.44 -1.56
CA GLY A 148 -8.03 7.03 -1.64
C GLY A 148 -7.32 6.70 -2.94
N SER A 149 -7.52 5.50 -3.47
CA SER A 149 -6.96 5.11 -4.77
C SER A 149 -7.52 5.95 -5.90
N TRP A 150 -8.82 6.25 -5.89
CA TRP A 150 -9.42 7.16 -6.84
C TRP A 150 -8.91 8.59 -6.70
N ASN A 151 -8.82 9.12 -5.47
CA ASN A 151 -8.28 10.46 -5.22
C ASN A 151 -6.84 10.58 -5.76
N ILE A 152 -5.95 9.67 -5.37
CA ILE A 152 -4.56 9.69 -5.82
C ILE A 152 -4.44 9.53 -7.34
N ALA A 153 -5.23 8.63 -7.94
CA ALA A 153 -5.20 8.43 -9.39
C ALA A 153 -5.64 9.68 -10.16
N LEU A 154 -6.66 10.39 -9.67
CA LEU A 154 -7.13 11.63 -10.28
C LEU A 154 -6.14 12.79 -10.11
N ASP A 155 -5.43 12.85 -8.99
CA ASP A 155 -4.39 13.85 -8.73
C ASP A 155 -3.11 13.57 -9.55
N THR A 156 -2.85 12.30 -9.86
CA THR A 156 -1.62 11.86 -10.55
C THR A 156 -1.92 10.86 -11.69
N PRO A 157 -2.72 11.25 -12.71
CA PRO A 157 -3.27 10.31 -13.71
C PRO A 157 -2.22 9.60 -14.55
N ASP A 158 -1.03 10.19 -14.65
CA ASP A 158 0.08 9.64 -15.43
C ASP A 158 1.12 8.91 -14.56
N ARG A 159 0.83 8.62 -13.30
CA ARG A 159 1.82 8.05 -12.40
C ARG A 159 1.85 6.53 -12.40
N PHE A 160 0.68 5.89 -12.29
CA PHE A 160 0.59 4.45 -12.07
C PHE A 160 0.42 3.68 -13.38
N ALA A 161 1.11 2.56 -13.51
CA ALA A 161 0.97 1.64 -14.63
C ALA A 161 -0.39 0.93 -14.62
N ALA A 162 -0.96 0.70 -13.43
CA ALA A 162 -2.31 0.21 -13.23
C ALA A 162 -2.82 0.50 -11.81
N ILE A 163 -4.15 0.48 -11.64
CA ILE A 163 -4.85 0.69 -10.37
C ILE A 163 -5.85 -0.44 -10.10
N VAL A 164 -5.90 -0.88 -8.82
CA VAL A 164 -6.85 -1.89 -8.34
C VAL A 164 -7.58 -1.36 -7.10
N PRO A 165 -8.66 -0.57 -7.26
CA PRO A 165 -9.51 -0.18 -6.14
C PRO A 165 -10.42 -1.35 -5.74
N VAL A 166 -10.53 -1.61 -4.43
CA VAL A 166 -11.32 -2.71 -3.87
C VAL A 166 -12.38 -2.16 -2.91
N CYS A 167 -13.65 -2.50 -3.14
CA CYS A 167 -14.83 -2.08 -2.35
C CYS A 167 -14.80 -0.59 -1.95
N GLY A 168 -14.31 0.26 -2.86
CA GLY A 168 -14.39 1.71 -2.76
C GLY A 168 -15.66 2.25 -3.41
N ALA A 169 -15.79 3.58 -3.44
CA ALA A 169 -16.86 4.24 -4.18
C ALA A 169 -16.42 5.67 -4.59
N VAL A 170 -17.33 6.44 -5.15
CA VAL A 170 -17.11 7.84 -5.54
C VAL A 170 -17.78 8.79 -4.55
N LEU A 171 -19.02 8.49 -4.19
CA LEU A 171 -19.83 9.28 -3.27
C LEU A 171 -19.75 8.72 -1.85
N ALA A 172 -20.08 9.55 -0.86
CA ALA A 172 -20.17 9.12 0.53
C ALA A 172 -21.16 7.94 0.66
N PRO A 173 -20.79 6.85 1.34
CA PRO A 173 -21.64 5.65 1.40
C PRO A 173 -22.92 5.87 2.21
N ARG A 174 -22.91 6.84 3.13
CA ARG A 174 -24.04 7.25 3.98
C ARG A 174 -23.72 8.58 4.67
N GLU A 175 -24.72 9.23 5.24
CA GLU A 175 -24.61 10.56 5.85
C GLU A 175 -23.53 10.63 6.96
N GLU A 176 -23.48 9.61 7.84
CA GLU A 176 -22.50 9.56 8.96
C GLU A 176 -21.06 9.38 8.49
N ARG A 177 -20.86 9.10 7.21
CA ARG A 177 -19.56 8.98 6.54
C ARG A 177 -19.39 10.03 5.44
N GLY A 178 -20.02 11.21 5.63
CA GLY A 178 -20.03 12.31 4.68
C GLY A 178 -18.65 12.85 4.28
N SER A 179 -17.60 12.58 5.08
CA SER A 179 -16.20 12.92 4.74
C SER A 179 -15.53 11.92 3.80
N LEU A 180 -16.14 10.77 3.54
CA LEU A 180 -15.56 9.71 2.71
C LEU A 180 -16.14 9.79 1.28
N PHE A 181 -15.45 10.49 0.41
CA PHE A 181 -15.81 10.67 -1.00
C PHE A 181 -14.56 10.98 -1.84
N VAL A 182 -14.71 10.99 -3.17
CA VAL A 182 -13.64 11.36 -4.08
C VAL A 182 -13.64 12.87 -4.30
N GLU A 183 -12.69 13.57 -3.63
CA GLU A 183 -12.62 15.04 -3.57
C GLU A 183 -12.52 15.68 -4.96
N ALA A 184 -11.68 15.11 -5.84
CA ALA A 184 -11.36 15.67 -7.15
C ALA A 184 -12.56 15.79 -8.10
N VAL A 185 -13.72 15.18 -7.75
CA VAL A 185 -14.95 15.18 -8.55
C VAL A 185 -16.20 15.50 -7.73
N ALA A 186 -16.04 15.94 -6.47
CA ALA A 186 -17.14 16.15 -5.53
C ALA A 186 -18.15 17.22 -5.98
N HIS A 187 -17.74 18.16 -6.82
CA HIS A 187 -18.58 19.27 -7.31
C HIS A 187 -19.01 19.10 -8.77
N GLU A 188 -18.69 17.95 -9.38
CA GLU A 188 -19.05 17.67 -10.75
C GLU A 188 -20.51 17.22 -10.87
N ALA A 189 -21.23 17.70 -11.90
CA ALA A 189 -22.59 17.28 -12.17
C ALA A 189 -22.71 15.77 -12.47
N ASP A 190 -21.68 15.20 -13.11
CA ASP A 190 -21.52 13.77 -13.35
C ASP A 190 -20.07 13.36 -13.01
N PRO A 191 -19.82 13.00 -11.73
CA PRO A 191 -18.49 12.62 -11.28
C PRO A 191 -17.95 11.38 -12.00
N TYR A 192 -18.81 10.42 -12.35
CA TYR A 192 -18.40 9.19 -13.02
C TYR A 192 -17.88 9.45 -14.43
N ALA A 193 -18.58 10.30 -15.19
CA ALA A 193 -18.16 10.68 -16.54
C ALA A 193 -16.83 11.48 -16.50
N VAL A 194 -16.64 12.34 -15.50
CA VAL A 194 -15.39 13.10 -15.32
C VAL A 194 -14.23 12.17 -14.99
N MET A 195 -14.41 11.26 -14.02
CA MET A 195 -13.40 10.25 -13.69
C MET A 195 -13.02 9.40 -14.90
N ALA A 196 -14.03 8.91 -15.61
CA ALA A 196 -13.81 8.08 -16.80
C ALA A 196 -13.02 8.82 -17.89
N ARG A 197 -13.31 10.09 -18.16
CA ARG A 197 -12.54 10.90 -19.14
C ARG A 197 -11.09 11.11 -18.70
N ARG A 198 -10.85 11.40 -17.40
CA ARG A 198 -9.51 11.67 -16.86
C ARG A 198 -8.63 10.43 -16.81
N LEU A 199 -9.23 9.25 -16.53
CA LEU A 199 -8.50 8.01 -16.27
C LEU A 199 -8.63 6.97 -17.41
N LYS A 200 -9.25 7.27 -18.54
CA LYS A 200 -9.52 6.31 -19.64
C LYS A 200 -8.29 5.64 -20.26
N GLN A 201 -7.11 6.19 -20.03
CA GLN A 201 -5.84 5.62 -20.52
C GLN A 201 -5.14 4.74 -19.47
N VAL A 202 -5.59 4.79 -18.21
CA VAL A 202 -5.00 4.02 -17.11
C VAL A 202 -5.64 2.63 -17.10
N PRO A 203 -4.87 1.53 -17.08
CA PRO A 203 -5.40 0.20 -16.82
C PRO A 203 -5.99 0.13 -15.40
N ILE A 204 -7.25 -0.32 -15.30
CA ILE A 204 -8.00 -0.34 -14.04
C ILE A 204 -8.72 -1.68 -13.90
N TRP A 205 -8.61 -2.31 -12.72
CA TRP A 205 -9.45 -3.46 -12.38
C TRP A 205 -10.12 -3.23 -11.02
N MET A 206 -11.41 -2.93 -11.05
CA MET A 206 -12.24 -2.71 -9.85
C MET A 206 -12.76 -4.03 -9.32
N PHE A 207 -12.83 -4.16 -8.00
CA PHE A 207 -13.39 -5.34 -7.31
C PHE A 207 -14.36 -4.93 -6.22
N HIS A 208 -15.50 -5.64 -6.13
CA HIS A 208 -16.53 -5.37 -5.13
C HIS A 208 -17.30 -6.63 -4.75
N GLY A 209 -17.88 -6.65 -3.55
CA GLY A 209 -18.87 -7.65 -3.16
C GLY A 209 -20.28 -7.23 -3.57
N ALA A 210 -21.05 -8.14 -4.20
CA ALA A 210 -22.42 -7.83 -4.60
C ALA A 210 -23.37 -7.60 -3.42
N GLN A 211 -23.03 -8.17 -2.24
CA GLN A 211 -23.78 -8.09 -0.98
C GLN A 211 -23.14 -7.10 0.01
N ASP A 212 -22.30 -6.18 -0.46
CA ASP A 212 -21.68 -5.16 0.39
C ASP A 212 -22.74 -4.16 0.88
N ASP A 213 -22.99 -4.15 2.19
CA ASP A 213 -23.95 -3.28 2.89
C ASP A 213 -23.27 -2.08 3.59
N VAL A 214 -21.94 -2.02 3.55
CA VAL A 214 -21.12 -0.93 4.14
C VAL A 214 -20.81 0.14 3.10
N VAL A 215 -20.29 -0.28 1.95
CA VAL A 215 -20.06 0.53 0.75
C VAL A 215 -20.71 -0.20 -0.42
N ARG A 216 -21.86 0.29 -0.89
CA ARG A 216 -22.63 -0.40 -1.93
C ARG A 216 -21.89 -0.39 -3.27
N PRO A 217 -22.03 -1.46 -4.08
CA PRO A 217 -21.32 -1.59 -5.35
C PRO A 217 -21.87 -0.70 -6.48
N ASP A 218 -22.90 0.10 -6.20
CA ASP A 218 -23.60 0.91 -7.21
C ASP A 218 -22.68 1.90 -7.94
N ASP A 219 -21.70 2.47 -7.21
CA ASP A 219 -20.74 3.42 -7.82
C ASP A 219 -19.77 2.72 -8.77
N ASP A 220 -19.27 1.54 -8.44
CA ASP A 220 -18.39 0.78 -9.32
C ASP A 220 -19.13 0.29 -10.57
N ARG A 221 -20.43 -0.07 -10.46
CA ARG A 221 -21.27 -0.39 -11.62
C ARG A 221 -21.43 0.83 -12.53
N ARG A 222 -21.64 2.04 -11.96
CA ARG A 222 -21.70 3.30 -12.71
C ARG A 222 -20.37 3.65 -13.35
N LEU A 223 -19.26 3.52 -12.61
CA LEU A 223 -17.91 3.73 -13.13
C LEU A 223 -17.63 2.82 -14.32
N LYS A 224 -17.94 1.50 -14.22
CA LYS A 224 -17.80 0.56 -15.33
C LYS A 224 -18.54 1.05 -16.59
N ALA A 225 -19.77 1.51 -16.42
CA ALA A 225 -20.57 2.05 -17.54
C ALA A 225 -19.95 3.34 -18.10
N ALA A 226 -19.51 4.27 -17.24
CA ALA A 226 -18.90 5.53 -17.64
C ALA A 226 -17.57 5.32 -18.37
N PHE A 227 -16.70 4.42 -17.88
CA PHE A 227 -15.46 4.06 -18.56
C PHE A 227 -15.69 3.43 -19.93
N LYS A 228 -16.69 2.55 -20.05
CA LYS A 228 -17.10 2.00 -21.35
C LYS A 228 -17.57 3.11 -22.30
N ALA A 229 -18.38 4.04 -21.83
CA ALA A 229 -18.87 5.18 -22.63
C ALA A 229 -17.75 6.14 -23.04
N ALA A 230 -16.72 6.31 -22.20
CA ALA A 230 -15.53 7.12 -22.48
C ALA A 230 -14.52 6.44 -23.43
N GLY A 231 -14.74 5.19 -23.83
CA GLY A 231 -13.83 4.42 -24.68
C GLY A 231 -12.53 4.03 -23.98
N ALA A 232 -12.58 3.74 -22.68
CA ALA A 232 -11.43 3.28 -21.93
C ALA A 232 -10.91 1.94 -22.46
N ARG A 233 -9.57 1.78 -22.52
CA ARG A 233 -8.93 0.65 -23.21
C ARG A 233 -8.91 -0.64 -22.38
N ASP A 234 -8.53 -0.56 -21.11
CA ASP A 234 -8.41 -1.73 -20.21
C ASP A 234 -9.00 -1.38 -18.84
N VAL A 235 -10.32 -1.41 -18.76
CA VAL A 235 -11.07 -1.23 -17.51
C VAL A 235 -11.92 -2.47 -17.26
N ARG A 236 -11.62 -3.15 -16.16
CA ARG A 236 -12.25 -4.40 -15.72
C ARG A 236 -13.04 -4.17 -14.44
N TYR A 237 -14.04 -4.98 -14.24
CA TYR A 237 -14.82 -5.01 -13.01
C TYR A 237 -15.21 -6.45 -12.67
N THR A 238 -14.81 -6.89 -11.49
CA THR A 238 -15.23 -8.15 -10.90
C THR A 238 -16.12 -7.85 -9.70
N GLU A 239 -17.34 -8.40 -9.73
CA GLU A 239 -18.28 -8.35 -8.64
C GLU A 239 -18.47 -9.77 -8.12
N TYR A 240 -18.11 -10.01 -6.85
CA TYR A 240 -18.26 -11.32 -6.22
C TYR A 240 -19.71 -11.53 -5.80
N PRO A 241 -20.46 -12.48 -6.36
CA PRO A 241 -21.91 -12.62 -6.15
C PRO A 241 -22.29 -12.81 -4.67
N GLU A 242 -21.48 -13.59 -3.94
CA GLU A 242 -21.67 -13.86 -2.51
C GLU A 242 -20.79 -12.97 -1.61
N GLY A 243 -20.04 -12.04 -2.21
CA GLY A 243 -19.10 -11.18 -1.50
C GLY A 243 -19.81 -10.07 -0.73
N ASN A 244 -19.42 -9.88 0.52
CA ASN A 244 -19.80 -8.74 1.36
C ASN A 244 -18.73 -7.63 1.28
N HIS A 245 -18.66 -6.75 2.32
CA HIS A 245 -17.65 -5.68 2.35
C HIS A 245 -16.22 -6.19 2.32
N ASN A 246 -15.93 -7.38 2.86
CA ASN A 246 -14.62 -8.01 2.75
C ASN A 246 -14.40 -8.65 1.36
N ALA A 247 -14.40 -7.84 0.32
CA ALA A 247 -14.00 -8.29 -1.03
C ALA A 247 -12.47 -8.39 -1.19
N TRP A 248 -11.69 -7.75 -0.31
CA TRP A 248 -10.24 -7.64 -0.45
C TRP A 248 -9.50 -8.97 -0.24
N ASP A 249 -9.97 -9.87 0.64
CA ASP A 249 -9.31 -11.16 0.85
C ASP A 249 -9.36 -11.99 -0.45
N ALA A 250 -10.53 -12.09 -1.07
CA ALA A 250 -10.69 -12.77 -2.35
C ALA A 250 -9.89 -12.09 -3.48
N THR A 251 -9.87 -10.74 -3.51
CA THR A 251 -9.14 -9.98 -4.52
C THR A 251 -7.63 -10.18 -4.43
N TYR A 252 -7.06 -10.07 -3.22
CA TYR A 252 -5.60 -10.24 -3.05
C TYR A 252 -5.16 -11.70 -3.15
N ALA A 253 -6.07 -12.67 -2.94
CA ALA A 253 -5.81 -14.09 -3.22
C ALA A 253 -5.93 -14.44 -4.73
N ASP A 254 -6.49 -13.56 -5.56
CA ASP A 254 -6.65 -13.81 -7.00
C ASP A 254 -5.30 -13.66 -7.74
N ARG A 255 -4.72 -14.79 -8.08
CA ARG A 255 -3.49 -14.85 -8.88
C ARG A 255 -3.62 -14.15 -10.23
N THR A 256 -4.79 -14.23 -10.86
CA THR A 256 -5.05 -13.62 -12.18
C THR A 256 -4.98 -12.08 -12.09
N MET A 257 -5.44 -11.51 -10.98
CA MET A 257 -5.31 -10.07 -10.72
C MET A 257 -3.83 -9.66 -10.65
N TRP A 258 -3.00 -10.38 -9.91
CA TRP A 258 -1.57 -10.08 -9.81
C TRP A 258 -0.83 -10.25 -11.13
N GLU A 259 -1.11 -11.31 -11.88
CA GLU A 259 -0.55 -11.53 -13.21
C GLU A 259 -0.90 -10.39 -14.17
N TRP A 260 -2.15 -9.95 -14.18
CA TRP A 260 -2.58 -8.80 -14.97
C TRP A 260 -1.90 -7.51 -14.51
N LEU A 261 -1.85 -7.24 -13.19
CA LEU A 261 -1.27 -6.03 -12.62
C LEU A 261 0.20 -5.88 -13.03
N PHE A 262 0.99 -6.93 -12.80
CA PHE A 262 2.44 -6.90 -13.07
C PHE A 262 2.79 -6.95 -14.56
N ALA A 263 1.85 -7.29 -15.43
CA ALA A 263 2.01 -7.18 -16.89
C ALA A 263 1.91 -5.73 -17.39
N GLN A 264 1.32 -4.82 -16.59
CA GLN A 264 1.18 -3.41 -16.98
C GLN A 264 2.50 -2.67 -16.80
N LYS A 265 2.80 -1.79 -17.76
CA LYS A 265 3.99 -0.94 -17.74
C LYS A 265 3.67 0.39 -18.41
N ARG A 266 4.23 1.48 -17.88
CA ARG A 266 4.15 2.81 -18.47
C ARG A 266 5.25 3.06 -19.48
#